data_985e16936c5d7790690c4a46bfff113b
#
_entry.id   985e16936c5d7790690c4a46bfff113b
#
_cell.length_a   1.000
_cell.length_b   1.000
_cell.length_c   1.000
_cell.angle_alpha   90.00
_cell.angle_beta   90.00
_cell.angle_gamma   90.00
#
_symmetry.space_group_name_H-M   'P 1'
#
loop_
_entity.id
_entity.type
_entity.pdbx_description
1 polymer ?
#
loop_
_entity_poly.entity_id
_entity_poly.type
_entity_poly.pdbx_seq_one_letter_code
_entity_poly.pdbx_strand_id
1 'polypeptide(L)'
;GAAAYAADGANLHRLDRERDIEKATAAWATSLEYILNPEYRLVLLDEVNIALKLGYLDVETVIEGLARKPADSHVILTGRGAPEQLIAIADLVTEMSLIKHPFREQGVKAQAGIEF
;
A
#
# COMPACT_ATOMS: atom_id res chain seq x y z
N GLY A 1 -10.81 20.00 -30.16
CA GLY A 1 -12.17 19.72 -30.58
C GLY A 1 -12.83 18.63 -29.75
N ALA A 2 -14.09 18.35 -29.98
CA ALA A 2 -14.83 17.35 -29.19
C ALA A 2 -14.22 15.93 -29.29
N ALA A 3 -13.72 15.57 -30.47
CA ALA A 3 -13.06 14.26 -30.68
C ALA A 3 -11.76 14.15 -29.92
N ALA A 4 -10.97 15.21 -29.86
CA ALA A 4 -9.74 15.26 -29.08
C ALA A 4 -10.06 15.18 -27.58
N TYR A 5 -11.15 15.77 -27.16
CA TYR A 5 -11.59 15.72 -25.76
C TYR A 5 -11.99 14.31 -25.32
N ALA A 6 -12.69 13.57 -26.17
CA ALA A 6 -13.06 12.20 -25.89
C ALA A 6 -11.83 11.26 -25.81
N ALA A 7 -10.87 11.46 -26.70
CA ALA A 7 -9.60 10.74 -26.67
C ALA A 7 -8.77 11.10 -25.43
N ASP A 8 -8.78 12.39 -25.05
CA ASP A 8 -8.09 12.86 -23.86
C ASP A 8 -8.70 12.30 -22.58
N GLY A 9 -10.02 12.07 -22.53
CA GLY A 9 -10.66 11.44 -21.38
C GLY A 9 -10.13 10.04 -21.11
N ALA A 10 -9.98 9.20 -22.13
CA ALA A 10 -9.38 7.88 -22.00
C ALA A 10 -7.90 7.95 -21.61
N ASN A 11 -7.17 8.91 -22.17
CA ASN A 11 -5.77 9.15 -21.84
C ASN A 11 -5.58 9.64 -20.40
N LEU A 12 -6.51 10.45 -19.88
CA LEU A 12 -6.48 10.92 -18.51
C LEU A 12 -6.61 9.77 -17.51
N HIS A 13 -7.50 8.82 -17.75
CA HIS A 13 -7.61 7.63 -16.90
C HIS A 13 -6.32 6.80 -16.91
N ARG A 14 -5.70 6.64 -18.06
CA ARG A 14 -4.43 5.94 -18.16
C ARG A 14 -3.32 6.69 -17.43
N LEU A 15 -3.25 8.01 -17.57
CA LEU A 15 -2.26 8.85 -16.90
C LEU A 15 -2.45 8.83 -15.38
N ASP A 16 -3.70 8.83 -14.91
CA ASP A 16 -4.00 8.72 -13.48
C ASP A 16 -3.55 7.38 -12.92
N ARG A 17 -3.78 6.29 -13.66
CA ARG A 17 -3.30 4.97 -13.26
C ARG A 17 -1.77 4.91 -13.24
N GLU A 18 -1.11 5.45 -14.26
CA GLU A 18 0.35 5.51 -14.32
C GLU A 18 0.91 6.31 -13.14
N ARG A 19 0.25 7.41 -12.78
CA ARG A 19 0.62 8.24 -11.63
C ARG A 19 0.46 7.47 -10.32
N ASP A 20 -0.62 6.72 -10.17
CA ASP A 20 -0.85 5.89 -8.99
C ASP A 20 0.19 4.76 -8.88
N ILE A 21 0.57 4.18 -10.00
CA ILE A 21 1.64 3.18 -10.05
C ILE A 21 2.98 3.82 -9.65
N GLU A 22 3.29 5.01 -10.15
CA GLU A 22 4.51 5.73 -9.77
C GLU A 22 4.55 6.05 -8.28
N LYS A 23 3.42 6.49 -7.73
CA LYS A 23 3.30 6.77 -6.28
C LYS A 23 3.51 5.52 -5.45
N ALA A 24 2.87 4.42 -5.83
CA ALA A 24 3.00 3.14 -5.12
C ALA A 24 4.43 2.61 -5.21
N THR A 25 5.04 2.73 -6.38
CA THR A 25 6.44 2.31 -6.60
C THR A 25 7.40 3.14 -5.74
N ALA A 26 7.21 4.46 -5.70
CA ALA A 26 8.04 5.35 -4.89
C ALA A 26 7.83 5.08 -3.39
N ALA A 27 6.57 4.88 -2.96
CA ALA A 27 6.25 4.54 -1.57
C ALA A 27 6.89 3.21 -1.17
N TRP A 28 6.87 2.22 -2.06
CA TRP A 28 7.53 0.93 -1.80
C TRP A 28 9.05 1.09 -1.68
N ALA A 29 9.67 1.85 -2.58
CA ALA A 29 11.12 2.09 -2.52
C ALA A 29 11.51 2.73 -1.18
N THR A 30 10.78 3.74 -0.73
CA THR A 30 10.99 4.38 0.57
C THR A 30 10.75 3.39 1.72
N SER A 31 9.67 2.63 1.65
CA SER A 31 9.35 1.61 2.66
C SER A 31 10.46 0.57 2.78
N LEU A 32 10.99 0.12 1.65
CA LEU A 32 12.05 -0.87 1.62
C LEU A 32 13.33 -0.36 2.28
N GLU A 33 13.66 0.93 2.10
CA GLU A 33 14.79 1.54 2.80
C GLU A 33 14.63 1.43 4.32
N TYR A 34 13.43 1.71 4.84
CA TYR A 34 13.13 1.57 6.26
C TYR A 34 13.15 0.12 6.71
N ILE A 35 12.57 -0.78 5.92
CA ILE A 35 12.53 -2.22 6.26
C ILE A 35 13.93 -2.80 6.37
N LEU A 36 14.82 -2.42 5.47
CA LEU A 36 16.19 -2.94 5.43
C LEU A 36 17.12 -2.26 6.44
N ASN A 37 16.72 -1.13 7.01
CA ASN A 37 17.53 -0.42 7.99
C ASN A 37 17.34 -1.03 9.39
N PRO A 38 18.37 -1.63 10.00
CA PRO A 38 18.25 -2.27 11.30
C PRO A 38 17.93 -1.34 12.46
N GLU A 39 18.02 -0.02 12.26
CA GLU A 39 17.59 0.96 13.27
C GLU A 39 16.07 1.00 13.45
N TYR A 40 15.31 0.63 12.42
CA TYR A 40 13.86 0.61 12.48
C TYR A 40 13.38 -0.80 12.80
N ARG A 41 12.89 -0.99 14.01
CA ARG A 41 12.40 -2.29 14.46
C ARG A 41 10.96 -2.58 14.10
N LEU A 42 10.21 -1.55 13.77
CA LEU A 42 8.82 -1.65 13.36
C LEU A 42 8.56 -0.70 12.20
N VAL A 43 8.05 -1.22 11.11
CA VAL A 43 7.63 -0.43 9.95
C VAL A 43 6.17 -0.76 9.66
N LEU A 44 5.34 0.26 9.60
CA LEU A 44 3.92 0.13 9.28
C LEU A 44 3.66 0.66 7.86
N LEU A 45 3.15 -0.20 7.00
CA LEU A 45 2.79 0.13 5.62
C LEU A 45 1.27 0.28 5.54
N ASP A 46 0.81 1.52 5.64
CA ASP A 46 -0.62 1.82 5.69
C ASP A 46 -1.27 1.70 4.31
N GLU A 47 -2.32 0.88 4.23
CA GLU A 47 -3.12 0.67 3.03
C GLU A 47 -2.37 0.04 1.83
N VAL A 48 -1.23 -0.60 2.05
CA VAL A 48 -0.48 -1.24 0.97
C VAL A 48 -1.27 -2.34 0.26
N ASN A 49 -2.16 -3.03 0.97
CA ASN A 49 -2.97 -4.09 0.39
C ASN A 49 -3.86 -3.60 -0.76
N ILE A 50 -4.33 -2.35 -0.69
CA ILE A 50 -5.14 -1.75 -1.75
C ILE A 50 -4.28 -1.53 -3.00
N ALA A 51 -3.06 -1.05 -2.85
CA ALA A 51 -2.14 -0.89 -3.98
C ALA A 51 -1.83 -2.22 -4.67
N LEU A 52 -1.67 -3.29 -3.90
CA LEU A 52 -1.47 -4.63 -4.42
C LEU A 52 -2.71 -5.14 -5.14
N LYS A 53 -3.89 -4.96 -4.55
CA LYS A 53 -5.16 -5.37 -5.13
C LYS A 53 -5.45 -4.70 -6.47
N LEU A 54 -5.14 -3.40 -6.57
CA LEU A 54 -5.35 -2.63 -7.79
C LEU A 54 -4.26 -2.84 -8.84
N GLY A 55 -3.22 -3.59 -8.52
CA GLY A 55 -2.11 -3.86 -9.42
C GLY A 55 -1.15 -2.69 -9.60
N TYR A 56 -1.18 -1.72 -8.69
CA TYR A 56 -0.23 -0.60 -8.71
C TYR A 56 1.14 -1.00 -8.21
N LEU A 57 1.22 -2.08 -7.47
CA LEU A 57 2.42 -2.63 -6.90
C LEU A 57 2.38 -4.15 -7.07
N ASP A 58 3.50 -4.75 -7.48
CA ASP A 58 3.59 -6.18 -7.68
C ASP A 58 3.82 -6.92 -6.35
N VAL A 59 2.98 -7.92 -6.07
CA VAL A 59 3.06 -8.69 -4.83
C VAL A 59 4.39 -9.43 -4.69
N GLU A 60 4.94 -9.94 -5.78
CA GLU A 60 6.22 -10.65 -5.76
C GLU A 60 7.38 -9.71 -5.36
N THR A 61 7.33 -8.46 -5.81
CA THR A 61 8.30 -7.43 -5.42
C THR A 61 8.25 -7.19 -3.91
N VAL A 62 7.04 -7.10 -3.35
CA VAL A 62 6.85 -6.91 -1.90
C VAL A 62 7.35 -8.12 -1.12
N ILE A 63 6.99 -9.31 -1.54
CA ILE A 63 7.44 -10.56 -0.89
C ILE A 63 8.96 -10.66 -0.89
N GLU A 64 9.60 -10.36 -2.01
CA GLU A 64 11.06 -10.36 -2.12
C GLU A 64 11.69 -9.38 -1.14
N GLY A 65 11.15 -8.15 -1.08
CA GLY A 65 11.64 -7.13 -0.14
C GLY A 65 11.47 -7.54 1.32
N LEU A 66 10.31 -8.11 1.66
CA LEU A 66 10.05 -8.58 3.02
C LEU A 66 10.99 -9.74 3.43
N ALA A 67 11.35 -10.60 2.49
CA ALA A 67 12.28 -11.69 2.74
C ALA A 67 13.68 -11.21 3.13
N ARG A 68 14.02 -9.98 2.78
CA ARG A 68 15.32 -9.36 3.05
C ARG A 68 15.36 -8.60 4.37
N LYS A 69 14.25 -8.47 5.08
CA LYS A 69 14.22 -7.71 6.33
C LYS A 69 15.11 -8.36 7.40
N PRO A 70 15.69 -7.55 8.31
CA PRO A 70 16.41 -8.09 9.46
C PRO A 70 15.50 -8.98 10.33
N ALA A 71 16.06 -10.03 10.92
CA ALA A 71 15.30 -11.05 11.66
C ALA A 71 14.51 -10.49 12.85
N ASP A 72 15.04 -9.48 13.51
CA ASP A 72 14.44 -8.86 14.71
C ASP A 72 13.64 -7.59 14.42
N SER A 73 13.37 -7.29 13.17
CA SER A 73 12.44 -6.22 12.81
C SER A 73 11.07 -6.78 12.42
N HIS A 74 10.06 -5.92 12.53
CA HIS A 74 8.67 -6.28 12.27
C HIS A 74 8.08 -5.35 11.23
N VAL A 75 7.28 -5.90 10.33
CA VAL A 75 6.56 -5.11 9.32
C VAL A 75 5.07 -5.42 9.44
N ILE A 76 4.28 -4.38 9.54
CA ILE A 76 2.81 -4.49 9.56
C ILE A 76 2.27 -3.91 8.25
N LEU A 77 1.50 -4.71 7.54
CA LEU A 77 0.83 -4.31 6.31
C LEU A 77 -0.66 -4.25 6.57
N THR A 78 -1.29 -3.13 6.21
CA THR A 78 -2.73 -2.96 6.41
C THR A 78 -3.46 -2.74 5.10
N GLY A 79 -4.78 -2.85 5.16
CA GLY A 79 -5.66 -2.60 4.04
C GLY A 79 -6.58 -3.78 3.74
N ARG A 80 -7.60 -3.51 2.97
CA ARG A 80 -8.59 -4.50 2.58
C ARG A 80 -8.04 -5.43 1.50
N GLY A 81 -8.41 -6.70 1.59
CA GLY A 81 -8.15 -7.66 0.54
C GLY A 81 -6.68 -8.01 0.36
N ALA A 82 -5.99 -8.36 1.44
CA ALA A 82 -4.61 -8.84 1.35
C ALA A 82 -4.52 -10.01 0.36
N PRO A 83 -3.54 -9.99 -0.56
CA PRO A 83 -3.34 -11.10 -1.49
C PRO A 83 -3.01 -12.40 -0.74
N GLU A 84 -3.48 -13.52 -1.27
CA GLU A 84 -3.23 -14.84 -0.67
C GLU A 84 -1.74 -15.14 -0.53
N GLN A 85 -0.93 -14.73 -1.49
CA GLN A 85 0.51 -14.93 -1.48
C GLN A 85 1.16 -14.20 -0.29
N LEU A 86 0.62 -13.04 0.07
CA LEU A 86 1.11 -12.27 1.20
C LEU A 86 0.66 -12.90 2.53
N ILE A 87 -0.59 -13.35 2.59
CA ILE A 87 -1.13 -14.07 3.75
C ILE A 87 -0.29 -15.31 4.02
N ALA A 88 0.12 -16.02 2.97
CA ALA A 88 0.88 -17.25 3.09
C ALA A 88 2.24 -17.06 3.78
N ILE A 89 2.87 -15.90 3.64
CA ILE A 89 4.19 -15.63 4.23
C ILE A 89 4.11 -14.87 5.56
N ALA A 90 2.94 -14.36 5.92
CA ALA A 90 2.76 -13.60 7.15
C ALA A 90 2.80 -14.51 8.38
N ASP A 91 3.44 -14.05 9.44
CA ASP A 91 3.46 -14.77 10.72
C ASP A 91 2.13 -14.63 11.46
N LEU A 92 1.46 -13.50 11.28
CA LEU A 92 0.17 -13.20 11.91
C LEU A 92 -0.74 -12.49 10.91
N VAL A 93 -1.95 -12.97 10.76
CA VAL A 93 -2.98 -12.32 9.95
C VAL A 93 -4.20 -12.08 10.83
N THR A 94 -4.65 -10.83 10.86
CA THR A 94 -5.83 -10.43 11.63
C THR A 94 -6.80 -9.68 10.72
N GLU A 95 -8.06 -10.05 10.79
CA GLU A 95 -9.14 -9.32 10.16
C GLU A 95 -9.84 -8.48 11.20
N MET A 96 -9.94 -7.16 10.95
CA MET A 96 -10.56 -6.23 11.87
C MET A 96 -11.95 -5.86 11.41
N SER A 97 -12.92 -5.97 12.33
CA SER A 97 -14.30 -5.56 12.08
C SER A 97 -14.52 -4.13 12.54
N LEU A 98 -15.29 -3.37 11.76
CA LEU A 98 -15.65 -2.02 12.13
C LEU A 98 -16.71 -2.07 13.24
N ILE A 99 -16.35 -1.63 14.43
CA ILE A 99 -17.27 -1.49 15.55
C ILE A 99 -17.75 -0.03 15.66
N LYS A 100 -16.81 0.92 15.53
CA LYS A 100 -17.09 2.35 15.62
C LYS A 100 -16.12 3.10 14.71
N HIS A 101 -16.64 3.98 13.86
CA HIS A 101 -15.82 4.77 12.94
C HIS A 101 -15.71 6.21 13.42
N PRO A 102 -14.54 6.68 13.89
CA PRO A 102 -14.42 8.02 14.48
C PRO A 102 -14.71 9.15 13.49
N PHE A 103 -14.36 8.99 12.22
CA PHE A 103 -14.66 10.01 11.20
C PHE A 103 -16.16 10.23 11.02
N ARG A 104 -16.96 9.15 10.98
CA ARG A 104 -18.42 9.22 10.82
C ARG A 104 -19.11 9.70 12.10
N GLU A 105 -18.64 9.29 13.25
CA GLU A 105 -19.28 9.52 14.54
C GLU A 105 -18.74 10.72 15.28
N GLN A 106 -17.46 11.05 15.08
CA GLN A 106 -16.75 12.08 15.83
C GLN A 106 -16.08 13.14 14.95
N GLY A 107 -16.10 12.98 13.61
CA GLY A 107 -15.50 13.93 12.70
C GLY A 107 -13.97 13.96 12.71
N VAL A 108 -13.34 12.90 13.20
CA VAL A 108 -11.88 12.81 13.24
C VAL A 108 -11.34 12.55 11.83
N LYS A 109 -10.38 13.37 11.40
CA LYS A 109 -9.74 13.24 10.08
C LYS A 109 -8.52 12.34 10.16
N ALA A 110 -8.16 11.77 9.01
CA ALA A 110 -6.94 10.98 8.88
C ALA A 110 -5.70 11.84 9.17
N GLN A 111 -4.70 11.21 9.75
CA GLN A 111 -3.41 11.85 10.05
C GLN A 111 -2.35 11.39 9.07
N ALA A 112 -1.28 12.18 8.91
CA ALA A 112 -0.20 11.86 8.00
C ALA A 112 0.58 10.62 8.44
N GLY A 113 0.99 9.81 7.47
CA GLY A 113 1.79 8.61 7.66
C GLY A 113 2.36 8.16 6.33
N ILE A 114 2.88 6.94 6.25
CA ILE A 114 3.27 6.33 4.97
C ILE A 114 2.02 5.71 4.36
N GLU A 115 1.50 6.34 3.34
CA GLU A 115 0.28 5.91 2.65
C GLU A 115 0.59 5.43 1.24
N PHE A 116 -0.14 4.42 0.82
CA PHE A 116 -0.01 3.83 -0.52
C PHE A 116 -1.19 4.14 -1.43
#